data_569217a18155ec76c3de0a83c081f44f
#
_entry.id   569217a18155ec76c3de0a83c081f44f
#
_cell.length_a   1.000
_cell.length_b   1.000
_cell.length_c   1.000
_cell.angle_alpha   90.00
_cell.angle_beta   90.00
_cell.angle_gamma   90.00
#
_symmetry.space_group_name_H-M   'P 1'
#
loop_
_entity.id
_entity.type
_entity.pdbx_description
1 polymer ?
#
loop_
_entity_poly.entity_id
_entity_poly.type
_entity_poly.pdbx_seq_one_letter_code
_entity_poly.pdbx_strand_id
1 'polypeptide(L)'
;LGPDCETYVAEVQARQQRLRDDYLRRERLRDLIPVADARRNRRPRPVSQIAPAAHTGRLVFPDFDIADVEPFIDWNFFFPAWGLKGRCPDLFDHPERGDEARKLFDDAQALLHRIADERLLTLQGVVGIYPAVSRGDDILLTDATGRRHTLPMLRNQTRGAENLCLSDFIADRRDGATDYIGAFALTAGIGLQELCDKFRSEGDDYSAIMAKLLADRLTEAFAEVVHSFVRRQMWGYETAEAPTPQQVIAGEYRGRRMAFGYP
;
A
#
# COMPACT_ATOMS: atom_id res chain seq x y z
N LEU A 1 23.46 5.51 34.78
CA LEU A 1 22.62 4.32 34.74
C LEU A 1 22.28 3.96 36.17
N GLY A 2 20.98 3.83 36.54
CA GLY A 2 20.55 3.52 37.91
C GLY A 2 20.87 2.07 38.36
N PRO A 3 20.77 1.76 39.66
CA PRO A 3 21.09 0.43 40.20
C PRO A 3 20.25 -0.71 39.61
N ASP A 4 19.11 -0.42 38.98
CA ASP A 4 18.22 -1.41 38.37
C ASP A 4 18.50 -1.66 36.86
N CYS A 5 19.55 -1.06 36.29
CA CYS A 5 19.86 -1.16 34.86
C CYS A 5 20.15 -2.61 34.44
N GLU A 6 20.90 -3.36 35.22
CA GLU A 6 21.25 -4.76 34.92
C GLU A 6 19.99 -5.65 34.94
N THR A 7 19.12 -5.46 35.92
CA THR A 7 17.84 -6.17 36.04
C THR A 7 16.94 -5.87 34.84
N TYR A 8 16.80 -4.61 34.47
CA TYR A 8 16.03 -4.19 33.31
C TYR A 8 16.57 -4.78 31.98
N VAL A 9 17.90 -4.75 31.81
CA VAL A 9 18.55 -5.34 30.62
C VAL A 9 18.28 -6.83 30.54
N ALA A 10 18.42 -7.55 31.68
CA ALA A 10 18.15 -8.99 31.77
C ALA A 10 16.67 -9.30 31.41
N GLU A 11 15.73 -8.53 31.93
CA GLU A 11 14.30 -8.69 31.60
C GLU A 11 14.00 -8.46 30.11
N VAL A 12 14.57 -7.40 29.50
CA VAL A 12 14.43 -7.12 28.08
C VAL A 12 15.02 -8.25 27.25
N GLN A 13 16.21 -8.73 27.59
CA GLN A 13 16.84 -9.86 26.88
C GLN A 13 16.01 -11.14 26.99
N ALA A 14 15.50 -11.45 28.18
CA ALA A 14 14.65 -12.61 28.39
C ALA A 14 13.33 -12.51 27.60
N ARG A 15 12.75 -11.31 27.50
CA ARG A 15 11.56 -11.05 26.67
C ARG A 15 11.86 -11.23 25.18
N GLN A 16 12.97 -10.69 24.71
CA GLN A 16 13.39 -10.83 23.32
C GLN A 16 13.66 -12.29 22.96
N GLN A 17 14.29 -13.05 23.87
CA GLN A 17 14.54 -14.47 23.65
C GLN A 17 13.23 -15.26 23.56
N ARG A 18 12.26 -15.02 24.47
CA ARG A 18 10.93 -15.66 24.40
C ARG A 18 10.21 -15.35 23.08
N LEU A 19 10.23 -14.10 22.62
CA LEU A 19 9.63 -13.72 21.35
C LEU A 19 10.29 -14.44 20.17
N ARG A 20 11.61 -14.57 20.20
CA ARG A 20 12.38 -15.31 19.18
C ARG A 20 12.04 -16.80 19.19
N ASP A 21 11.97 -17.42 20.36
CA ASP A 21 11.64 -18.84 20.49
C ASP A 21 10.20 -19.12 20.04
N ASP A 22 9.25 -18.25 20.38
CA ASP A 22 7.87 -18.34 19.93
C ASP A 22 7.74 -18.16 18.41
N TYR A 23 8.51 -17.24 17.83
CA TYR A 23 8.56 -17.07 16.37
C TYR A 23 9.10 -18.33 15.69
N LEU A 24 10.24 -18.85 16.14
CA LEU A 24 10.85 -20.07 15.58
C LEU A 24 9.94 -21.28 15.72
N ARG A 25 9.21 -21.39 16.84
CA ARG A 25 8.22 -22.45 17.04
C ARG A 25 7.07 -22.33 16.04
N ARG A 26 6.53 -21.13 15.81
CA ARG A 26 5.46 -20.88 14.82
C ARG A 26 5.93 -21.18 13.40
N GLU A 27 7.15 -20.79 13.05
CA GLU A 27 7.75 -21.10 11.74
C GLU A 27 7.86 -22.62 11.51
N ARG A 28 8.30 -23.39 12.51
CA ARG A 28 8.37 -24.85 12.42
C ARG A 28 7.01 -25.53 12.33
N LEU A 29 5.94 -24.88 12.79
CA LEU A 29 4.56 -25.36 12.72
C LEU A 29 3.86 -24.96 11.42
N ARG A 30 4.49 -24.18 10.54
CA ARG A 30 3.94 -23.90 9.22
C ARG A 30 3.84 -25.20 8.43
N ASP A 31 2.61 -25.65 8.22
CA ASP A 31 2.34 -26.84 7.39
C ASP A 31 2.40 -26.42 5.92
N LEU A 32 3.56 -26.60 5.31
CA LEU A 32 3.81 -26.26 3.92
C LEU A 32 3.80 -27.52 3.06
N ILE A 33 3.24 -27.39 1.87
CA ILE A 33 3.34 -28.41 0.83
C ILE A 33 4.55 -28.13 -0.08
N PRO A 34 5.10 -29.15 -0.76
CA PRO A 34 6.15 -28.95 -1.76
C PRO A 34 5.69 -27.96 -2.85
N VAL A 35 6.60 -27.13 -3.33
CA VAL A 35 6.30 -26.13 -4.37
C VAL A 35 5.73 -26.76 -5.64
N ALA A 36 6.16 -27.98 -5.97
CA ALA A 36 5.62 -28.73 -7.12
C ALA A 36 4.13 -29.04 -6.95
N ASP A 37 3.69 -29.34 -5.73
CA ASP A 37 2.29 -29.60 -5.41
C ASP A 37 1.47 -28.31 -5.45
N ALA A 38 2.00 -27.25 -4.86
CA ALA A 38 1.37 -25.92 -4.93
C ALA A 38 1.20 -25.46 -6.39
N ARG A 39 2.17 -25.74 -7.26
CA ARG A 39 2.10 -25.45 -8.71
C ARG A 39 1.04 -26.27 -9.42
N ARG A 40 0.74 -27.50 -9.00
CA ARG A 40 -0.36 -28.30 -9.56
C ARG A 40 -1.73 -27.71 -9.25
N ASN A 41 -1.85 -26.96 -8.15
CA ASN A 41 -3.07 -26.26 -7.76
C ASN A 41 -3.25 -24.89 -8.47
N ARG A 42 -2.36 -24.54 -9.39
CA ARG A 42 -2.40 -23.29 -10.16
C ARG A 42 -3.72 -23.13 -10.90
N ARG A 43 -4.31 -21.94 -10.81
CA ARG A 43 -5.54 -21.55 -11.50
C ARG A 43 -5.31 -20.25 -12.28
N PRO A 44 -4.76 -20.31 -13.50
CA PRO A 44 -4.51 -19.12 -14.30
C PRO A 44 -5.82 -18.45 -14.69
N ARG A 45 -5.75 -17.12 -14.88
CA ARG A 45 -6.87 -16.31 -15.33
C ARG A 45 -7.40 -16.81 -16.68
N PRO A 46 -8.73 -17.00 -16.83
CA PRO A 46 -9.33 -17.36 -18.11
C PRO A 46 -9.21 -16.21 -19.11
N VAL A 47 -8.95 -16.53 -20.39
CA VAL A 47 -8.86 -15.54 -21.50
C VAL A 47 -10.12 -14.68 -21.61
N SER A 48 -11.29 -15.28 -21.32
CA SER A 48 -12.58 -14.55 -21.34
C SER A 48 -12.69 -13.42 -20.31
N GLN A 49 -11.79 -13.34 -19.36
CA GLN A 49 -11.75 -12.29 -18.32
C GLN A 49 -10.72 -11.19 -18.63
N ILE A 50 -9.98 -11.28 -19.74
CA ILE A 50 -9.05 -10.26 -20.15
C ILE A 50 -9.82 -9.00 -20.52
N ALA A 51 -9.44 -7.87 -19.94
CA ALA A 51 -9.89 -6.56 -20.33
C ALA A 51 -8.73 -5.86 -21.08
N PRO A 52 -8.83 -5.61 -22.37
CA PRO A 52 -7.80 -4.89 -23.10
C PRO A 52 -7.60 -3.50 -22.51
N ALA A 53 -6.35 -3.07 -22.37
CA ALA A 53 -6.04 -1.72 -21.91
C ALA A 53 -6.25 -0.72 -23.05
N ALA A 54 -6.95 0.38 -22.77
CA ALA A 54 -7.16 1.46 -23.74
C ALA A 54 -5.84 2.17 -24.08
N HIS A 55 -4.98 2.35 -23.08
CA HIS A 55 -3.67 2.98 -23.25
C HIS A 55 -2.59 2.14 -22.53
N THR A 56 -1.50 1.87 -23.25
CA THR A 56 -0.31 1.21 -22.71
C THR A 56 0.86 2.20 -22.66
N GLY A 57 1.90 1.85 -21.91
CA GLY A 57 3.07 2.69 -21.74
C GLY A 57 3.08 3.39 -20.37
N ARG A 58 3.98 4.36 -20.23
CA ARG A 58 4.27 5.06 -18.98
C ARG A 58 3.70 6.47 -18.97
N LEU A 59 3.08 6.85 -17.85
CA LEU A 59 2.67 8.21 -17.52
C LEU A 59 3.33 8.66 -16.24
N VAL A 60 3.78 9.92 -16.17
CA VAL A 60 4.42 10.52 -15.00
C VAL A 60 3.54 11.66 -14.47
N PHE A 61 3.36 11.70 -13.16
CA PHE A 61 2.76 12.81 -12.42
C PHE A 61 3.90 13.54 -11.69
N PRO A 62 4.40 14.65 -12.25
CA PRO A 62 5.57 15.34 -11.68
C PRO A 62 5.22 16.17 -10.45
N ASP A 63 3.98 16.62 -10.35
CA ASP A 63 3.43 17.42 -9.25
C ASP A 63 1.92 17.20 -9.25
N PHE A 64 1.40 16.53 -8.21
CA PHE A 64 -0.02 16.22 -8.08
C PHE A 64 -0.63 17.02 -6.93
N ASP A 65 -1.82 17.58 -7.14
CA ASP A 65 -2.44 18.45 -6.16
C ASP A 65 -2.90 17.65 -4.92
N ILE A 66 -2.51 18.11 -3.75
CA ILE A 66 -2.92 17.52 -2.46
C ILE A 66 -4.44 17.62 -2.30
N ALA A 67 -5.07 18.70 -2.75
CA ALA A 67 -6.51 18.89 -2.65
C ALA A 67 -7.32 17.80 -3.39
N ASP A 68 -6.78 17.24 -4.48
CA ASP A 68 -7.40 16.12 -5.19
C ASP A 68 -7.22 14.78 -4.48
N VAL A 69 -6.27 14.68 -3.55
CA VAL A 69 -5.91 13.45 -2.83
C VAL A 69 -6.52 13.42 -1.43
N GLU A 70 -6.57 14.54 -0.75
CA GLU A 70 -7.07 14.69 0.62
C GLU A 70 -8.40 13.96 0.91
N PRO A 71 -9.44 14.03 0.03
CA PRO A 71 -10.71 13.35 0.27
C PRO A 71 -10.61 11.82 0.39
N PHE A 72 -9.51 11.22 -0.09
CA PHE A 72 -9.26 9.79 -0.09
C PHE A 72 -8.40 9.31 1.08
N ILE A 73 -8.07 10.20 2.05
CA ILE A 73 -7.34 9.81 3.25
C ILE A 73 -8.19 8.91 4.13
N ASP A 74 -7.74 7.69 4.37
CA ASP A 74 -8.33 6.82 5.39
C ASP A 74 -7.75 7.16 6.77
N TRP A 75 -8.52 7.94 7.53
CA TRP A 75 -8.16 8.38 8.89
C TRP A 75 -8.11 7.24 9.90
N ASN A 76 -8.71 6.08 9.62
CA ASN A 76 -8.66 4.92 10.51
C ASN A 76 -7.23 4.38 10.72
N PHE A 77 -6.30 4.66 9.80
CA PHE A 77 -4.90 4.30 9.93
C PHE A 77 -4.04 5.40 10.56
N PHE A 78 -4.59 6.59 10.76
CA PHE A 78 -3.88 7.70 11.39
C PHE A 78 -3.88 7.59 12.93
N PHE A 79 -5.03 7.39 13.54
CA PHE A 79 -5.19 7.38 15.00
C PHE A 79 -4.42 6.28 15.74
N PRO A 80 -4.34 5.04 15.23
CA PRO A 80 -3.56 3.98 15.89
C PRO A 80 -2.08 4.28 16.06
N ALA A 81 -1.48 5.08 15.17
CA ALA A 81 -0.09 5.50 15.29
C ALA A 81 0.15 6.42 16.50
N TRP A 82 -0.90 7.09 17.01
CA TRP A 82 -0.92 7.89 18.22
C TRP A 82 -1.44 7.13 19.44
N GLY A 83 -1.63 5.81 19.34
CA GLY A 83 -2.14 4.98 20.44
C GLY A 83 -3.66 5.05 20.63
N LEU A 84 -4.38 5.80 19.81
CA LEU A 84 -5.84 5.91 19.87
C LEU A 84 -6.48 4.77 19.07
N LYS A 85 -7.18 3.88 19.76
CA LYS A 85 -7.89 2.74 19.16
C LYS A 85 -9.37 3.06 18.97
N GLY A 86 -9.89 2.84 17.79
CA GLY A 86 -11.28 3.07 17.42
C GLY A 86 -11.40 3.28 15.92
N ARG A 87 -12.62 3.40 15.42
CA ARG A 87 -12.91 3.72 14.02
C ARG A 87 -13.60 5.07 13.91
N CYS A 88 -13.25 5.83 12.91
CA CYS A 88 -13.96 7.06 12.56
C CYS A 88 -15.29 6.71 11.88
N PRO A 89 -16.39 7.44 12.17
CA PRO A 89 -16.45 8.60 13.07
C PRO A 89 -16.64 8.25 14.56
N ASP A 90 -16.97 6.99 14.92
CA ASP A 90 -17.35 6.57 16.29
C ASP A 90 -16.27 6.91 17.34
N LEU A 91 -14.99 6.97 16.92
CA LEU A 91 -13.89 7.34 17.81
C LEU A 91 -14.07 8.73 18.40
N PHE A 92 -14.66 9.66 17.66
CA PHE A 92 -14.89 11.04 18.12
C PHE A 92 -15.93 11.13 19.23
N ASP A 93 -16.86 10.17 19.29
CA ASP A 93 -17.91 10.13 20.31
C ASP A 93 -17.54 9.22 21.50
N HIS A 94 -16.30 8.72 21.54
CA HIS A 94 -15.83 7.88 22.63
C HIS A 94 -15.68 8.70 23.92
N PRO A 95 -16.30 8.29 25.07
CA PRO A 95 -16.39 9.11 26.28
C PRO A 95 -15.06 9.49 26.91
N GLU A 96 -14.02 8.67 26.74
CA GLU A 96 -12.69 8.90 27.36
C GLU A 96 -11.65 9.43 26.38
N ARG A 97 -11.85 9.21 25.06
CA ARG A 97 -10.82 9.48 24.04
C ARG A 97 -11.30 10.41 22.93
N GLY A 98 -12.60 10.72 22.92
CA GLY A 98 -13.20 11.51 21.84
C GLY A 98 -12.59 12.89 21.72
N ASP A 99 -12.40 13.58 22.85
CA ASP A 99 -11.84 14.94 22.86
C ASP A 99 -10.38 14.95 22.41
N GLU A 100 -9.58 13.94 22.83
CA GLU A 100 -8.20 13.78 22.37
C GLU A 100 -8.15 13.48 20.87
N ALA A 101 -9.04 12.61 20.38
CA ALA A 101 -9.13 12.26 18.97
C ALA A 101 -9.54 13.46 18.11
N ARG A 102 -10.52 14.27 18.55
CA ARG A 102 -10.91 15.51 17.86
C ARG A 102 -9.76 16.49 17.78
N LYS A 103 -9.11 16.78 18.92
CA LYS A 103 -7.96 17.68 18.94
C LYS A 103 -6.85 17.22 17.99
N LEU A 104 -6.51 15.93 18.03
CA LEU A 104 -5.48 15.36 17.16
C LEU A 104 -5.87 15.46 15.68
N PHE A 105 -7.14 15.27 15.36
CA PHE A 105 -7.67 15.44 14.01
C PHE A 105 -7.59 16.89 13.54
N ASP A 106 -7.98 17.84 14.38
CA ASP A 106 -7.93 19.28 14.08
C ASP A 106 -6.48 19.74 13.85
N ASP A 107 -5.54 19.29 14.69
CA ASP A 107 -4.11 19.56 14.53
C ASP A 107 -3.58 18.97 13.20
N ALA A 108 -4.00 17.74 12.85
CA ALA A 108 -3.62 17.10 11.61
C ALA A 108 -4.18 17.83 10.39
N GLN A 109 -5.43 18.26 10.42
CA GLN A 109 -6.07 19.03 9.36
C GLN A 109 -5.38 20.39 9.18
N ALA A 110 -5.09 21.10 10.28
CA ALA A 110 -4.41 22.37 10.22
C ALA A 110 -3.01 22.24 9.57
N LEU A 111 -2.26 21.19 9.94
CA LEU A 111 -0.95 20.95 9.33
C LEU A 111 -1.08 20.51 7.86
N LEU A 112 -2.07 19.69 7.52
CA LEU A 112 -2.32 19.26 6.14
C LEU A 112 -2.66 20.44 5.22
N HIS A 113 -3.55 21.34 5.65
CA HIS A 113 -3.87 22.55 4.91
C HIS A 113 -2.63 23.43 4.74
N ARG A 114 -1.83 23.62 5.80
CA ARG A 114 -0.58 24.35 5.71
C ARG A 114 0.40 23.71 4.73
N ILE A 115 0.53 22.38 4.72
CA ILE A 115 1.37 21.64 3.77
C ILE A 115 0.92 21.91 2.34
N ALA A 116 -0.38 21.92 2.08
CA ALA A 116 -0.96 22.18 0.77
C ALA A 116 -0.76 23.64 0.33
N ASP A 117 -1.13 24.59 1.18
CA ASP A 117 -1.10 26.03 0.88
C ASP A 117 0.33 26.55 0.65
N GLU A 118 1.27 26.12 1.48
CA GLU A 118 2.69 26.53 1.41
C GLU A 118 3.50 25.60 0.47
N ARG A 119 2.89 24.57 -0.12
CA ARG A 119 3.54 23.57 -0.97
C ARG A 119 4.77 22.91 -0.32
N LEU A 120 4.64 22.55 0.95
CA LEU A 120 5.73 21.99 1.74
C LEU A 120 6.10 20.56 1.37
N LEU A 121 5.14 19.82 0.79
CA LEU A 121 5.36 18.49 0.21
C LEU A 121 4.94 18.49 -1.25
N THR A 122 5.65 17.70 -2.06
CA THR A 122 5.28 17.44 -3.46
C THR A 122 4.90 15.97 -3.65
N LEU A 123 3.74 15.74 -4.25
CA LEU A 123 3.27 14.42 -4.63
C LEU A 123 3.75 14.08 -6.03
N GLN A 124 4.53 13.02 -6.16
CA GLN A 124 5.01 12.55 -7.46
C GLN A 124 4.68 11.10 -7.67
N GLY A 125 4.46 10.75 -8.93
CA GLY A 125 4.14 9.39 -9.28
C GLY A 125 4.48 9.02 -10.70
N VAL A 126 4.63 7.73 -10.92
CA VAL A 126 4.71 7.12 -12.23
C VAL A 126 3.82 5.90 -12.27
N VAL A 127 3.08 5.74 -13.36
CA VAL A 127 2.26 4.56 -13.63
C VAL A 127 2.54 4.06 -15.04
N GLY A 128 2.45 2.76 -15.23
CA GLY A 128 2.57 2.16 -16.55
C GLY A 128 1.69 0.93 -16.70
N ILE A 129 1.15 0.72 -17.91
CA ILE A 129 0.43 -0.50 -18.28
C ILE A 129 1.20 -1.13 -19.45
N TYR A 130 1.47 -2.41 -19.33
CA TYR A 130 2.27 -3.15 -20.29
C TYR A 130 1.61 -4.48 -20.67
N PRO A 131 1.73 -4.91 -21.94
CA PRO A 131 1.35 -6.25 -22.35
C PRO A 131 2.11 -7.30 -21.53
N ALA A 132 1.39 -8.29 -21.03
CA ALA A 132 1.96 -9.32 -20.17
C ALA A 132 1.30 -10.68 -20.39
N VAL A 133 2.07 -11.73 -20.12
CA VAL A 133 1.57 -13.11 -20.05
C VAL A 133 2.24 -13.82 -18.87
N SER A 134 1.60 -14.82 -18.30
CA SER A 134 2.23 -15.66 -17.28
C SER A 134 2.90 -16.89 -17.89
N ARG A 135 4.02 -17.30 -17.28
CA ARG A 135 4.73 -18.54 -17.59
C ARG A 135 5.12 -19.24 -16.29
N GLY A 136 4.36 -20.25 -15.89
CA GLY A 136 4.53 -20.86 -14.57
C GLY A 136 4.24 -19.83 -13.48
N ASP A 137 5.19 -19.60 -12.58
CA ASP A 137 5.06 -18.60 -11.52
C ASP A 137 5.62 -17.22 -11.91
N ASP A 138 6.16 -17.08 -13.14
CA ASP A 138 6.69 -15.81 -13.63
C ASP A 138 5.64 -15.01 -14.40
N ILE A 139 5.74 -13.68 -14.34
CA ILE A 139 5.06 -12.75 -15.24
C ILE A 139 6.09 -12.24 -16.25
N LEU A 140 5.78 -12.38 -17.53
CA LEU A 140 6.58 -11.86 -18.63
C LEU A 140 5.88 -10.61 -19.17
N LEU A 141 6.52 -9.46 -19.11
CA LEU A 141 6.00 -8.22 -19.67
C LEU A 141 6.90 -7.70 -20.79
N THR A 142 6.33 -6.93 -21.70
CA THR A 142 7.04 -6.23 -22.77
C THR A 142 6.89 -4.74 -22.56
N ASP A 143 8.00 -4.00 -22.42
CA ASP A 143 7.98 -2.55 -22.27
C ASP A 143 7.75 -1.81 -23.59
N ALA A 144 7.61 -0.49 -23.51
CA ALA A 144 7.35 0.36 -24.69
C ALA A 144 8.46 0.34 -25.73
N THR A 145 9.66 -0.14 -25.38
CA THR A 145 10.81 -0.30 -26.32
C THR A 145 10.82 -1.68 -26.98
N GLY A 146 9.90 -2.57 -26.62
CA GLY A 146 9.84 -3.96 -27.09
C GLY A 146 10.74 -4.90 -26.27
N ARG A 147 11.43 -4.42 -25.22
CA ARG A 147 12.26 -5.25 -24.36
C ARG A 147 11.38 -6.08 -23.42
N ARG A 148 11.74 -7.34 -23.28
CA ARG A 148 11.07 -8.28 -22.39
C ARG A 148 11.70 -8.28 -21.00
N HIS A 149 10.83 -8.29 -19.99
CA HIS A 149 11.20 -8.38 -18.58
C HIS A 149 10.50 -9.59 -17.96
N THR A 150 11.19 -10.27 -17.04
CA THR A 150 10.63 -11.37 -16.26
C THR A 150 10.52 -10.92 -14.82
N LEU A 151 9.31 -11.00 -14.27
CA LEU A 151 9.01 -10.75 -12.87
C LEU A 151 8.77 -12.10 -12.20
N PRO A 152 9.75 -12.66 -11.46
CA PRO A 152 9.55 -13.89 -10.72
C PRO A 152 8.62 -13.65 -9.54
N MET A 153 7.59 -14.51 -9.39
CA MET A 153 6.60 -14.43 -8.33
C MET A 153 6.70 -15.63 -7.41
N LEU A 154 6.33 -15.43 -6.14
CA LEU A 154 6.27 -16.49 -5.15
C LEU A 154 4.87 -17.08 -5.07
N ARG A 155 4.81 -18.40 -5.00
CA ARG A 155 3.55 -19.13 -4.81
C ARG A 155 3.34 -19.47 -3.34
N ASN A 156 2.13 -19.25 -2.85
CA ASN A 156 1.73 -19.67 -1.51
C ASN A 156 1.81 -21.19 -1.39
N GLN A 157 2.51 -21.70 -0.40
CA GLN A 157 2.69 -23.12 -0.12
C GLN A 157 1.95 -23.61 1.13
N THR A 158 1.10 -22.78 1.74
CA THR A 158 0.36 -23.18 2.94
C THR A 158 -0.62 -24.31 2.59
N ARG A 159 -0.57 -25.43 3.37
CA ARG A 159 -1.50 -26.55 3.22
C ARG A 159 -2.93 -26.09 3.51
N GLY A 160 -3.89 -26.53 2.70
CA GLY A 160 -5.31 -26.19 2.89
C GLY A 160 -5.69 -24.77 2.49
N ALA A 161 -4.74 -23.91 2.09
CA ALA A 161 -5.01 -22.61 1.50
C ALA A 161 -5.04 -22.69 -0.03
N GLU A 162 -5.61 -21.67 -0.66
CA GLU A 162 -5.41 -21.46 -2.09
C GLU A 162 -3.92 -21.16 -2.32
N ASN A 163 -3.26 -22.00 -3.12
CA ASN A 163 -1.84 -21.83 -3.42
C ASN A 163 -1.63 -20.76 -4.50
N LEU A 164 -2.12 -19.55 -4.25
CA LEU A 164 -2.09 -18.43 -5.19
C LEU A 164 -0.67 -17.94 -5.45
N CYS A 165 -0.47 -17.45 -6.68
CA CYS A 165 0.68 -16.70 -7.13
C CYS A 165 0.17 -15.47 -7.90
N LEU A 166 0.87 -14.34 -7.86
CA LEU A 166 0.45 -13.17 -8.63
C LEU A 166 0.37 -13.45 -10.13
N SER A 167 1.16 -14.38 -10.64
CA SER A 167 1.10 -14.85 -12.03
C SER A 167 -0.24 -15.49 -12.41
N ASP A 168 -1.04 -15.95 -11.43
CA ASP A 168 -2.35 -16.57 -11.71
C ASP A 168 -3.40 -15.52 -12.12
N PHE A 169 -3.15 -14.23 -11.84
CA PHE A 169 -4.01 -13.14 -12.27
C PHE A 169 -3.72 -12.63 -13.69
N ILE A 170 -2.73 -13.21 -14.36
CA ILE A 170 -2.35 -12.91 -15.74
C ILE A 170 -2.57 -14.16 -16.60
N ALA A 171 -3.12 -13.98 -17.80
CA ALA A 171 -3.39 -15.10 -18.73
C ALA A 171 -2.12 -15.89 -19.05
N ASP A 172 -2.26 -17.21 -19.17
CA ASP A 172 -1.14 -18.10 -19.47
C ASP A 172 -0.66 -17.87 -20.92
N ARG A 173 0.65 -17.84 -21.11
CA ARG A 173 1.27 -17.74 -22.43
C ARG A 173 0.78 -18.81 -23.42
N ARG A 174 0.40 -19.98 -22.92
CA ARG A 174 -0.08 -21.12 -23.74
C ARG A 174 -1.44 -20.85 -24.37
N ASP A 175 -2.21 -19.93 -23.81
CA ASP A 175 -3.54 -19.57 -24.31
C ASP A 175 -3.48 -18.70 -25.57
N GLY A 176 -2.30 -18.23 -25.97
CA GLY A 176 -2.09 -17.40 -27.17
C GLY A 176 -2.67 -16.00 -27.10
N ALA A 177 -3.23 -15.59 -25.95
CA ALA A 177 -3.80 -14.28 -25.72
C ALA A 177 -2.79 -13.36 -25.02
N THR A 178 -2.90 -12.06 -25.27
CA THR A 178 -2.14 -11.04 -24.55
C THR A 178 -3.03 -10.46 -23.43
N ASP A 179 -2.55 -10.53 -22.21
CA ASP A 179 -3.12 -9.82 -21.06
C ASP A 179 -2.27 -8.60 -20.72
N TYR A 180 -2.55 -7.91 -19.63
CA TYR A 180 -1.87 -6.68 -19.26
C TYR A 180 -1.53 -6.68 -17.77
N ILE A 181 -0.45 -5.98 -17.43
CA ILE A 181 -0.09 -5.65 -16.05
C ILE A 181 0.06 -4.15 -15.90
N GLY A 182 -0.53 -3.60 -14.85
CA GLY A 182 -0.27 -2.23 -14.40
C GLY A 182 0.72 -2.23 -13.24
N ALA A 183 1.61 -1.25 -13.24
CA ALA A 183 2.51 -1.00 -12.12
C ALA A 183 2.62 0.51 -11.86
N PHE A 184 2.78 0.90 -10.60
CA PHE A 184 3.02 2.30 -10.25
C PHE A 184 4.01 2.42 -9.09
N ALA A 185 4.64 3.59 -9.00
CA ALA A 185 5.42 4.04 -7.85
C ALA A 185 5.01 5.48 -7.53
N LEU A 186 4.69 5.75 -6.27
CA LEU A 186 4.15 7.03 -5.80
C LEU A 186 4.86 7.47 -4.54
N THR A 187 4.93 8.78 -4.33
CA THR A 187 5.43 9.37 -3.09
C THR A 187 4.73 10.69 -2.79
N ALA A 188 4.50 10.95 -1.51
CA ALA A 188 4.14 12.26 -0.97
C ALA A 188 5.24 12.79 -0.03
N GLY A 189 6.45 12.23 -0.11
CA GLY A 189 7.53 12.53 0.82
C GLY A 189 8.60 13.50 0.31
N ILE A 190 8.41 14.09 -0.86
CA ILE A 190 9.38 15.09 -1.38
C ILE A 190 9.18 16.39 -0.61
N GLY A 191 10.24 16.88 0.06
CA GLY A 191 10.20 18.00 1.00
C GLY A 191 9.99 17.59 2.47
N LEU A 192 9.66 16.31 2.76
CA LEU A 192 9.35 15.86 4.12
C LEU A 192 10.54 15.96 5.07
N GLN A 193 11.76 15.65 4.59
CA GLN A 193 12.94 15.70 5.45
C GLN A 193 13.22 17.14 5.90
N GLU A 194 13.17 18.10 4.97
CA GLU A 194 13.37 19.51 5.22
C GLU A 194 12.31 20.06 6.20
N LEU A 195 11.05 19.67 6.02
CA LEU A 195 9.96 20.05 6.90
C LEU A 195 10.16 19.51 8.32
N CYS A 196 10.52 18.24 8.45
CA CYS A 196 10.78 17.62 9.75
C CYS A 196 11.99 18.24 10.45
N ASP A 197 13.05 18.55 9.71
CA ASP A 197 14.25 19.18 10.30
C ASP A 197 13.98 20.61 10.76
N LYS A 198 13.13 21.35 10.03
CA LYS A 198 12.64 22.66 10.48
C LYS A 198 11.90 22.53 11.81
N PHE A 199 10.90 21.67 11.92
CA PHE A 199 10.16 21.47 13.17
C PHE A 199 11.07 21.06 14.33
N ARG A 200 12.01 20.16 14.12
CA ARG A 200 12.97 19.75 15.17
C ARG A 200 13.88 20.89 15.61
N SER A 201 14.32 21.75 14.68
CA SER A 201 15.14 22.91 15.01
C SER A 201 14.40 23.92 15.86
N GLU A 202 13.07 23.94 15.75
CA GLU A 202 12.15 24.75 16.56
C GLU A 202 11.74 24.05 17.88
N GLY A 203 12.22 22.82 18.13
CA GLY A 203 11.85 22.00 19.29
C GLY A 203 10.47 21.36 19.19
N ASP A 204 9.88 21.29 18.00
CA ASP A 204 8.54 20.76 17.73
C ASP A 204 8.61 19.35 17.15
N ASP A 205 8.92 18.37 18.00
CA ASP A 205 8.90 16.95 17.61
C ASP A 205 7.49 16.44 17.30
N TYR A 206 6.46 17.06 17.89
CA TYR A 206 5.07 16.69 17.65
C TYR A 206 4.67 16.92 16.19
N SER A 207 4.90 18.12 15.68
CA SER A 207 4.62 18.43 14.26
C SER A 207 5.53 17.64 13.29
N ALA A 208 6.76 17.33 13.69
CA ALA A 208 7.64 16.47 12.88
C ALA A 208 7.12 15.03 12.74
N ILE A 209 6.55 14.47 13.80
CA ILE A 209 5.89 13.14 13.77
C ILE A 209 4.60 13.20 12.96
N MET A 210 3.79 14.24 13.19
CA MET A 210 2.55 14.50 12.46
C MET A 210 2.77 14.58 10.95
N ALA A 211 3.77 15.33 10.50
CA ALA A 211 4.11 15.49 9.10
C ALA A 211 4.48 14.15 8.42
N LYS A 212 5.20 13.28 9.12
CA LYS A 212 5.52 11.93 8.62
C LYS A 212 4.28 11.08 8.43
N LEU A 213 3.39 11.07 9.43
CA LEU A 213 2.15 10.30 9.35
C LEU A 213 1.22 10.84 8.26
N LEU A 214 1.13 12.16 8.09
CA LEU A 214 0.37 12.77 7.00
C LEU A 214 0.95 12.42 5.63
N ALA A 215 2.27 12.43 5.47
CA ALA A 215 2.91 12.01 4.22
C ALA A 215 2.62 10.55 3.87
N ASP A 216 2.62 9.65 4.87
CA ASP A 216 2.22 8.25 4.69
C ASP A 216 0.75 8.14 4.26
N ARG A 217 -0.15 8.84 4.93
CA ARG A 217 -1.58 8.82 4.59
C ARG A 217 -1.84 9.43 3.21
N LEU A 218 -1.19 10.52 2.87
CA LEU A 218 -1.26 11.11 1.52
C LEU A 218 -0.74 10.15 0.44
N THR A 219 0.34 9.41 0.70
CA THR A 219 0.86 8.43 -0.26
C THR A 219 -0.16 7.32 -0.52
N GLU A 220 -0.81 6.79 0.51
CA GLU A 220 -1.85 5.77 0.38
C GLU A 220 -3.10 6.32 -0.34
N ALA A 221 -3.54 7.53 0.02
CA ALA A 221 -4.66 8.20 -0.65
C ALA A 221 -4.34 8.48 -2.13
N PHE A 222 -3.12 8.91 -2.43
CA PHE A 222 -2.65 9.12 -3.80
C PHE A 222 -2.66 7.81 -4.61
N ALA A 223 -2.33 6.69 -3.97
CA ALA A 223 -2.44 5.38 -4.60
C ALA A 223 -3.90 5.02 -4.97
N GLU A 224 -4.89 5.42 -4.16
CA GLU A 224 -6.31 5.25 -4.51
C GLU A 224 -6.70 6.11 -5.72
N VAL A 225 -6.30 7.38 -5.74
CA VAL A 225 -6.58 8.29 -6.84
C VAL A 225 -5.97 7.79 -8.14
N VAL A 226 -4.67 7.42 -8.13
CA VAL A 226 -3.99 6.88 -9.32
C VAL A 226 -4.59 5.55 -9.76
N HIS A 227 -4.98 4.67 -8.83
CA HIS A 227 -5.65 3.42 -9.18
C HIS A 227 -7.02 3.67 -9.82
N SER A 228 -7.79 4.64 -9.33
CA SER A 228 -9.05 5.05 -9.98
C SER A 228 -8.80 5.57 -11.41
N PHE A 229 -7.80 6.43 -11.57
CA PHE A 229 -7.38 6.91 -12.89
C PHE A 229 -6.99 5.76 -13.84
N VAL A 230 -6.22 4.78 -13.34
CA VAL A 230 -5.84 3.59 -14.13
C VAL A 230 -7.07 2.82 -14.58
N ARG A 231 -7.98 2.48 -13.68
CA ARG A 231 -9.18 1.70 -14.00
C ARG A 231 -10.06 2.38 -15.03
N ARG A 232 -10.21 3.69 -14.92
CA ARG A 232 -11.18 4.47 -15.70
C ARG A 232 -10.63 5.05 -16.99
N GLN A 233 -9.38 5.47 -17.00
CA GLN A 233 -8.79 6.21 -18.11
C GLN A 233 -7.68 5.44 -18.83
N MET A 234 -6.69 4.91 -18.14
CA MET A 234 -5.61 4.18 -18.80
C MET A 234 -6.02 2.78 -19.25
N TRP A 235 -6.64 2.01 -18.34
CA TRP A 235 -7.14 0.67 -18.70
C TRP A 235 -8.53 0.73 -19.32
N GLY A 236 -9.43 1.52 -18.75
CA GLY A 236 -10.76 1.80 -19.33
C GLY A 236 -11.79 0.69 -19.09
N TYR A 237 -11.57 -0.24 -18.18
CA TYR A 237 -12.54 -1.32 -17.90
C TYR A 237 -13.66 -0.92 -16.93
N GLU A 238 -13.51 0.19 -16.21
CA GLU A 238 -14.51 0.73 -15.31
C GLU A 238 -15.20 1.93 -15.96
N THR A 239 -16.40 1.69 -16.49
CA THR A 239 -17.18 2.69 -17.24
C THR A 239 -18.35 3.26 -16.43
N ALA A 240 -18.64 2.70 -15.25
CA ALA A 240 -19.68 3.19 -14.34
C ALA A 240 -19.35 4.60 -13.82
N GLU A 241 -20.30 5.22 -13.12
CA GLU A 241 -20.08 6.47 -12.39
C GLU A 241 -18.88 6.36 -11.45
N ALA A 242 -18.13 7.46 -11.26
CA ALA A 242 -16.97 7.45 -10.39
C ALA A 242 -17.40 7.13 -8.95
N PRO A 243 -16.76 6.15 -8.28
CA PRO A 243 -17.07 5.87 -6.90
C PRO A 243 -16.74 7.08 -6.01
N THR A 244 -17.51 7.30 -4.97
CA THR A 244 -17.22 8.33 -3.97
C THR A 244 -15.92 8.00 -3.23
N PRO A 245 -15.26 8.99 -2.60
CA PRO A 245 -14.08 8.72 -1.78
C PRO A 245 -14.31 7.62 -0.73
N GLN A 246 -15.48 7.60 -0.09
CA GLN A 246 -15.85 6.60 0.91
C GLN A 246 -15.93 5.19 0.31
N GLN A 247 -16.51 5.06 -0.87
CA GLN A 247 -16.57 3.78 -1.59
C GLN A 247 -15.17 3.31 -2.02
N VAL A 248 -14.31 4.25 -2.42
CA VAL A 248 -12.92 3.94 -2.76
C VAL A 248 -12.16 3.44 -1.52
N ILE A 249 -12.26 4.13 -0.39
CA ILE A 249 -11.66 3.74 0.89
C ILE A 249 -12.18 2.37 1.34
N ALA A 250 -13.48 2.08 1.12
CA ALA A 250 -14.07 0.78 1.41
C ALA A 250 -13.69 -0.33 0.42
N GLY A 251 -12.98 0.00 -0.68
CA GLY A 251 -12.59 -0.97 -1.70
C GLY A 251 -13.76 -1.42 -2.59
N GLU A 252 -14.82 -0.62 -2.69
CA GLU A 252 -16.03 -0.92 -3.47
C GLU A 252 -15.83 -0.60 -4.94
N TYR A 253 -14.88 -1.27 -5.57
CA TYR A 253 -14.59 -1.13 -7.00
C TYR A 253 -14.06 -2.44 -7.60
N ARG A 254 -14.12 -2.56 -8.91
CA ARG A 254 -13.55 -3.69 -9.64
C ARG A 254 -12.04 -3.52 -9.81
N GLY A 255 -11.31 -4.61 -9.62
CA GLY A 255 -9.83 -4.63 -9.74
C GLY A 255 -9.17 -4.71 -8.37
N ARG A 256 -7.87 -4.99 -8.39
CA ARG A 256 -7.07 -5.09 -7.17
C ARG A 256 -5.68 -4.51 -7.39
N ARG A 257 -5.17 -3.86 -6.36
CA ARG A 257 -3.76 -3.54 -6.23
C ARG A 257 -3.10 -4.63 -5.40
N MET A 258 -1.92 -5.05 -5.85
CA MET A 258 -1.09 -5.98 -5.11
C MET A 258 0.19 -5.28 -4.73
N ALA A 259 0.51 -5.22 -3.44
CA ALA A 259 1.80 -4.74 -2.96
C ALA A 259 2.78 -5.91 -2.90
N PHE A 260 4.02 -5.70 -3.37
CA PHE A 260 5.08 -6.66 -3.20
C PHE A 260 5.65 -6.51 -1.79
N GLY A 261 5.36 -7.48 -0.96
CA GLY A 261 6.13 -7.72 0.24
C GLY A 261 6.30 -6.53 1.17
N TYR A 262 5.35 -6.35 2.05
CA TYR A 262 5.73 -5.89 3.37
C TYR A 262 6.46 -7.06 4.05
N PRO A 263 7.60 -6.80 4.71
CA PRO A 263 8.34 -7.83 5.42
C PRO A 263 7.53 -8.48 6.53
#